data_ee33202b0082709d4b4ffe78df38f30b
#
_entry.id   ee33202b0082709d4b4ffe78df38f30b
#
_cell.length_a   1.000
_cell.length_b   1.000
_cell.length_c   1.000
_cell.angle_alpha   90.00
_cell.angle_beta   90.00
_cell.angle_gamma   90.00
#
_symmetry.space_group_name_H-M   'P 1'
#
loop_
_entity.id
_entity.type
_entity.pdbx_description
1 polymer ?
#
loop_
_entity_poly.entity_id
_entity_poly.type
_entity_poly.pdbx_seq_one_letter_code
_entity_poly.pdbx_strand_id
1 'polypeptide(L)'
;ARGDVAARLTAAGIDTRAAVIYRQTLLDLTEEARALLSDRRPVIVPLYSPRTAARLAEVATPRAPLHLVAMSNAVTRAAAALHAENRVIADSPDAPAMIRAVLATVRRVEGM
;
A
#
# COMPACT_ATOMS: atom_id res chain seq x y z
N ALA A 1 13.40 6.20 0.90
CA ALA A 1 12.30 6.53 0.05
C ALA A 1 10.97 5.99 0.55
N ARG A 2 10.85 4.69 0.80
CA ARG A 2 9.56 4.13 1.22
C ARG A 2 9.15 4.56 2.61
N GLY A 3 10.10 4.73 3.52
CA GLY A 3 9.82 5.22 4.86
C GLY A 3 9.36 6.67 4.90
N ASP A 4 9.64 7.42 3.84
CA ASP A 4 9.29 8.84 3.78
C ASP A 4 7.78 9.06 3.72
N VAL A 5 7.02 8.12 3.17
CA VAL A 5 5.56 8.26 3.08
C VAL A 5 4.95 8.33 4.48
N ALA A 6 5.29 7.38 5.36
CA ALA A 6 4.78 7.39 6.72
C ALA A 6 5.21 8.63 7.49
N ALA A 7 6.47 9.04 7.36
CA ALA A 7 6.97 10.23 8.02
C ALA A 7 6.24 11.49 7.56
N ARG A 8 5.96 11.61 6.26
CA ARG A 8 5.24 12.76 5.71
C ARG A 8 3.79 12.78 6.12
N LEU A 9 3.15 11.62 6.18
CA LEU A 9 1.77 11.52 6.67
C LEU A 9 1.67 11.94 8.13
N THR A 10 2.61 11.50 8.95
CA THR A 10 2.66 11.89 10.36
C THR A 10 2.90 13.38 10.50
N ALA A 11 3.81 13.95 9.71
CA ALA A 11 4.09 15.39 9.72
C ALA A 11 2.88 16.22 9.28
N ALA A 12 2.00 15.64 8.47
CA ALA A 12 0.77 16.29 8.05
C ALA A 12 -0.37 16.12 9.07
N GLY A 13 -0.11 15.55 10.22
CA GLY A 13 -1.10 15.36 11.27
C GLY A 13 -1.92 14.08 11.13
N ILE A 14 -1.50 13.15 10.31
CA ILE A 14 -2.18 11.88 10.09
C ILE A 14 -1.47 10.79 10.90
N ASP A 15 -2.21 10.18 11.82
CA ASP A 15 -1.68 9.07 12.59
C ASP A 15 -1.50 7.86 11.68
N THR A 16 -0.25 7.50 11.44
CA THR A 16 0.10 6.47 10.48
C THR A 16 1.01 5.44 11.12
N ARG A 17 0.61 4.18 11.02
CA ARG A 17 1.45 3.05 11.37
C ARG A 17 2.04 2.47 10.09
N ALA A 18 3.34 2.23 10.11
CA ALA A 18 4.04 1.66 8.97
C ALA A 18 4.67 0.33 9.35
N ALA A 19 4.70 -0.58 8.40
CA ALA A 19 5.36 -1.87 8.57
C ALA A 19 6.18 -2.19 7.33
N VAL A 20 7.30 -2.86 7.53
CA VAL A 20 8.06 -3.43 6.42
C VAL A 20 7.29 -4.66 5.93
N ILE A 21 6.93 -4.66 4.64
CA ILE A 21 6.08 -5.70 4.07
C ILE A 21 6.82 -7.02 3.95
N TYR A 22 8.05 -6.97 3.48
CA TYR A 22 8.86 -8.16 3.29
C TYR A 22 10.14 -8.07 4.09
N ARG A 23 10.69 -9.22 4.43
CA ARG A 23 12.03 -9.32 4.99
C ARG A 23 13.05 -8.99 3.90
N GLN A 24 14.29 -9.41 4.04
CA GLN A 24 15.35 -9.09 3.10
C GLN A 24 15.10 -9.63 1.68
N THR A 25 14.22 -10.63 1.57
CA THR A 25 13.87 -11.22 0.28
C THR A 25 12.35 -11.18 0.10
N LEU A 26 11.87 -11.35 -1.13
CA LEU A 26 10.44 -11.39 -1.42
C LEU A 26 9.83 -12.78 -1.15
N LEU A 27 10.31 -13.47 -0.11
CA LEU A 27 9.85 -14.82 0.20
C LEU A 27 8.60 -14.83 1.10
N ASP A 28 8.52 -13.92 2.05
CA ASP A 28 7.43 -13.97 3.02
C ASP A 28 7.13 -12.58 3.57
N LEU A 29 5.90 -12.42 4.06
CA LEU A 29 5.46 -11.19 4.72
C LEU A 29 6.04 -11.12 6.13
N THR A 30 6.31 -9.91 6.60
CA THR A 30 6.67 -9.70 7.99
C THR A 30 5.46 -9.95 8.88
N GLU A 31 5.70 -10.22 10.16
CA GLU A 31 4.61 -10.42 11.13
C GLU A 31 3.75 -9.17 11.27
N GLU A 32 4.38 -8.00 11.24
CA GLU A 32 3.67 -6.72 11.32
C GLU A 32 2.73 -6.54 10.14
N ALA A 33 3.19 -6.87 8.93
CA ALA A 33 2.35 -6.80 7.75
C ALA A 33 1.19 -7.79 7.83
N ARG A 34 1.45 -9.01 8.28
CA ARG A 34 0.38 -10.00 8.45
C ARG A 34 -0.67 -9.53 9.44
N ALA A 35 -0.25 -8.92 10.55
CA ALA A 35 -1.16 -8.41 11.56
C ALA A 35 -2.05 -7.30 10.99
N LEU A 36 -1.47 -6.36 10.23
CA LEU A 36 -2.25 -5.29 9.60
C LEU A 36 -3.25 -5.83 8.59
N LEU A 37 -2.83 -6.80 7.77
CA LEU A 37 -3.68 -7.37 6.74
C LEU A 37 -4.80 -8.26 7.32
N SER A 38 -4.62 -8.74 8.54
CA SER A 38 -5.60 -9.58 9.21
C SER A 38 -6.59 -8.77 10.06
N ASP A 39 -6.32 -7.52 10.31
CA ASP A 39 -7.21 -6.62 11.04
C ASP A 39 -8.37 -6.21 10.12
N ARG A 40 -9.42 -5.67 10.69
CA ARG A 40 -10.58 -5.18 9.94
C ARG A 40 -10.47 -3.73 9.53
N ARG A 41 -9.48 -3.01 10.04
CA ARG A 41 -9.26 -1.61 9.71
C ARG A 41 -8.71 -1.48 8.29
N PRO A 42 -9.10 -0.43 7.55
CA PRO A 42 -8.60 -0.24 6.20
C PRO A 42 -7.07 -0.14 6.16
N VAL A 43 -6.48 -0.73 5.13
CA VAL A 43 -5.03 -0.70 4.93
C VAL A 43 -4.74 -0.07 3.57
N ILE A 44 -3.90 0.95 3.56
CA ILE A 44 -3.44 1.57 2.32
C ILE A 44 -2.10 0.97 1.98
N VAL A 45 -1.98 0.43 0.77
CA VAL A 45 -0.79 -0.29 0.33
C VAL A 45 -0.18 0.42 -0.86
N PRO A 46 0.89 1.20 -0.67
CA PRO A 46 1.64 1.75 -1.79
C PRO A 46 2.46 0.65 -2.45
N LEU A 47 2.37 0.55 -3.76
CA LEU A 47 3.07 -0.47 -4.54
C LEU A 47 3.94 0.22 -5.59
N TYR A 48 5.24 -0.02 -5.53
CA TYR A 48 6.23 0.68 -6.35
C TYR A 48 6.72 -0.13 -7.55
N SER A 49 6.58 -1.45 -7.52
CA SER A 49 7.08 -2.28 -8.61
C SER A 49 6.12 -3.43 -8.91
N PRO A 50 6.08 -3.87 -10.18
CA PRO A 50 5.26 -5.03 -10.56
C PRO A 50 5.67 -6.29 -9.80
N ARG A 51 6.96 -6.49 -9.56
CA ARG A 51 7.46 -7.67 -8.87
C ARG A 51 6.93 -7.75 -7.45
N THR A 52 7.01 -6.66 -6.70
CA THR A 52 6.50 -6.61 -5.32
C THR A 52 4.99 -6.79 -5.31
N ALA A 53 4.29 -6.15 -6.24
CA ALA A 53 2.84 -6.25 -6.34
C ALA A 53 2.39 -7.69 -6.64
N ALA A 54 3.07 -8.36 -7.56
CA ALA A 54 2.77 -9.76 -7.89
C ALA A 54 3.03 -10.67 -6.70
N ARG A 55 4.12 -10.45 -5.99
CA ARG A 55 4.46 -11.26 -4.82
C ARG A 55 3.44 -11.08 -3.70
N LEU A 56 3.02 -9.85 -3.46
CA LEU A 56 1.98 -9.59 -2.47
C LEU A 56 0.70 -10.33 -2.84
N ALA A 57 0.31 -10.33 -4.10
CA ALA A 57 -0.87 -11.03 -4.58
C ALA A 57 -0.77 -12.55 -4.37
N GLU A 58 0.45 -13.10 -4.44
CA GLU A 58 0.66 -14.53 -4.22
C GLU A 58 0.55 -14.93 -2.75
N VAL A 59 1.10 -14.10 -1.84
CA VAL A 59 1.28 -14.52 -0.45
C VAL A 59 0.26 -13.93 0.52
N ALA A 60 -0.46 -12.88 0.14
CA ALA A 60 -1.39 -12.22 1.04
C ALA A 60 -2.79 -12.84 0.95
N THR A 61 -3.38 -13.08 2.12
CA THR A 61 -4.79 -13.45 2.25
C THR A 61 -5.45 -12.43 3.18
N PRO A 62 -5.65 -11.20 2.70
CA PRO A 62 -6.06 -10.12 3.58
C PRO A 62 -7.52 -10.22 3.99
N ARG A 63 -7.80 -9.90 5.25
CA ARG A 63 -9.15 -9.65 5.74
C ARG A 63 -9.46 -8.16 5.75
N ALA A 64 -8.43 -7.33 5.86
CA ALA A 64 -8.57 -5.89 5.84
C ALA A 64 -9.06 -5.42 4.47
N PRO A 65 -9.91 -4.36 4.43
CA PRO A 65 -10.20 -3.71 3.16
C PRO A 65 -8.94 -3.02 2.65
N LEU A 66 -8.49 -3.40 1.48
CA LEU A 66 -7.26 -2.88 0.89
C LEU A 66 -7.54 -1.72 -0.05
N HIS A 67 -6.74 -0.67 0.08
CA HIS A 67 -6.72 0.45 -0.86
C HIS A 67 -5.33 0.48 -1.48
N LEU A 68 -5.22 0.06 -2.73
CA LEU A 68 -3.94 -0.05 -3.41
C LEU A 68 -3.61 1.26 -4.14
N VAL A 69 -2.40 1.74 -3.92
CA VAL A 69 -1.89 2.91 -4.63
C VAL A 69 -0.67 2.47 -5.42
N ALA A 70 -0.82 2.38 -6.73
CA ALA A 70 0.21 1.85 -7.61
C ALA A 70 0.97 2.97 -8.31
N MET A 71 2.27 2.78 -8.47
CA MET A 71 3.11 3.75 -9.16
C MET A 71 2.80 3.82 -10.66
N SER A 72 2.31 2.73 -11.25
CA SER A 72 2.01 2.67 -12.68
C SER A 72 0.91 1.66 -12.95
N ASN A 73 0.42 1.68 -14.19
CA ASN A 73 -0.57 0.72 -14.65
C ASN A 73 -0.04 -0.71 -14.60
N ALA A 74 1.25 -0.91 -14.93
CA ALA A 74 1.88 -2.23 -14.85
C ALA A 74 1.86 -2.77 -13.42
N VAL A 75 2.07 -1.92 -12.43
CA VAL A 75 2.05 -2.31 -11.03
C VAL A 75 0.64 -2.74 -10.61
N THR A 76 -0.38 -1.98 -10.98
CA THR A 76 -1.75 -2.33 -10.62
C THR A 76 -2.19 -3.64 -11.29
N ARG A 77 -1.76 -3.89 -12.53
CA ARG A 77 -2.05 -5.15 -13.22
C ARG A 77 -1.38 -6.34 -12.54
N ALA A 78 -0.15 -6.14 -12.05
CA ALA A 78 0.57 -7.21 -11.34
C ALA A 78 -0.14 -7.62 -10.05
N ALA A 79 -0.90 -6.73 -9.44
CA ALA A 79 -1.67 -7.00 -8.23
C ALA A 79 -3.14 -7.32 -8.52
N ALA A 80 -3.47 -7.68 -9.75
CA ALA A 80 -4.87 -7.89 -10.15
C ALA A 80 -5.58 -8.98 -9.36
N ALA A 81 -4.84 -9.99 -8.88
CA ALA A 81 -5.41 -11.07 -8.10
C ALA A 81 -5.77 -10.68 -6.66
N LEU A 82 -5.25 -9.56 -6.17
CA LEU A 82 -5.63 -9.07 -4.84
C LEU A 82 -7.03 -8.47 -4.86
N HIS A 83 -7.84 -8.89 -3.90
CA HIS A 83 -9.13 -8.24 -3.69
C HIS A 83 -8.89 -6.89 -3.01
N ALA A 84 -9.33 -5.82 -3.63
CA ALA A 84 -9.15 -4.47 -3.11
C ALA A 84 -10.44 -3.66 -3.23
N GLU A 85 -10.70 -2.86 -2.21
CA GLU A 85 -11.83 -1.93 -2.21
C GLU A 85 -11.60 -0.79 -3.20
N ASN A 86 -10.34 -0.42 -3.40
CA ASN A 86 -9.99 0.72 -4.23
C ASN A 86 -8.62 0.53 -4.84
N ARG A 87 -8.46 0.98 -6.08
CA ARG A 87 -7.19 0.94 -6.81
C ARG A 87 -6.94 2.30 -7.43
N VAL A 88 -5.83 2.91 -7.05
CA VAL A 88 -5.44 4.24 -7.53
C VAL A 88 -4.08 4.13 -8.18
N ILE A 89 -3.89 4.84 -9.29
CA ILE A 89 -2.61 4.93 -9.96
C ILE A 89 -2.10 6.36 -9.80
N ALA A 90 -0.82 6.50 -9.39
CA ALA A 90 -0.21 7.81 -9.28
C ALA A 90 -0.19 8.52 -10.64
N ASP A 91 -0.27 9.85 -10.63
CA ASP A 91 -0.30 10.65 -11.87
C ASP A 91 0.97 10.51 -12.69
N SER A 92 2.10 10.24 -12.02
CA SER A 92 3.38 9.99 -12.66
C SER A 92 4.18 9.01 -11.80
N PRO A 93 5.19 8.31 -12.38
CA PRO A 93 5.93 7.29 -11.65
C PRO A 93 7.08 7.89 -10.83
N ASP A 94 6.74 8.75 -9.90
CA ASP A 94 7.72 9.40 -9.02
C ASP A 94 7.19 9.49 -7.59
N ALA A 95 8.10 9.73 -6.64
CA ALA A 95 7.76 9.75 -5.23
C ALA A 95 6.76 10.85 -4.86
N PRO A 96 6.88 12.09 -5.35
CA PRO A 96 5.87 13.11 -5.05
C PRO A 96 4.47 12.73 -5.50
N ALA A 97 4.33 12.13 -6.68
CA ALA A 97 3.02 11.69 -7.18
C ALA A 97 2.45 10.56 -6.33
N MET A 98 3.29 9.63 -5.90
CA MET A 98 2.86 8.56 -4.98
C MET A 98 2.37 9.12 -3.66
N ILE A 99 3.07 10.09 -3.10
CA ILE A 99 2.66 10.72 -1.85
C ILE A 99 1.32 11.41 -2.01
N ARG A 100 1.12 12.15 -3.09
CA ARG A 100 -0.18 12.80 -3.38
C ARG A 100 -1.31 11.77 -3.46
N ALA A 101 -1.06 10.67 -4.15
CA ALA A 101 -2.05 9.62 -4.32
C ALA A 101 -2.38 8.93 -3.00
N VAL A 102 -1.38 8.67 -2.16
CA VAL A 102 -1.58 8.09 -0.83
C VAL A 102 -2.38 9.05 0.04
N LEU A 103 -2.03 10.34 0.06
CA LEU A 103 -2.76 11.34 0.84
C LEU A 103 -4.22 11.45 0.40
N ALA A 104 -4.48 11.44 -0.90
CA ALA A 104 -5.84 11.49 -1.41
C ALA A 104 -6.64 10.25 -1.00
N THR A 105 -5.98 9.08 -0.98
CA THR A 105 -6.61 7.84 -0.56
C THR A 105 -6.92 7.85 0.93
N VAL A 106 -6.01 8.38 1.75
CA VAL A 106 -6.23 8.52 3.20
C VAL A 106 -7.47 9.38 3.46
N ARG A 107 -7.58 10.51 2.78
CA ARG A 107 -8.74 11.41 2.96
C ARG A 107 -10.04 10.74 2.55
N ARG A 108 -10.01 9.96 1.48
CA ARG A 108 -11.19 9.21 1.04
C ARG A 108 -11.61 8.17 2.08
N VAL A 109 -10.65 7.44 2.62
CA VAL A 109 -10.90 6.41 3.63
C VAL A 109 -11.43 7.05 4.92
N GLU A 110 -10.84 8.15 5.36
CA GLU A 110 -11.30 8.86 6.56
C GLU A 110 -12.70 9.44 6.39
N GLY A 111 -13.06 9.79 5.17
CA GLY A 111 -14.39 10.34 4.86
C GLY A 111 -15.51 9.30 4.82
N MET A 112 -15.14 8.05 4.88
CA MET A 112 -16.12 6.96 4.95
C MET A 112 -16.61 6.80 6.38
#